data_444c77af22a39fcd358137987793a404
#
_entry.id   444c77af22a39fcd358137987793a404
#
_cell.length_a   1.000
_cell.length_b   1.000
_cell.length_c   1.000
_cell.angle_alpha   90.00
_cell.angle_beta   90.00
_cell.angle_gamma   90.00
#
_symmetry.space_group_name_H-M   'P 1'
#
loop_
_entity.id
_entity.type
_entity.pdbx_description
1 polymer ?
#
loop_
_entity_poly.entity_id
_entity_poly.type
_entity_poly.pdbx_seq_one_letter_code
_entity_poly.pdbx_strand_id
1 'polypeptide(L)'
;DYIIQIDETPVFGLTLNEAVELMRGKKGEPIVITISRANTEPFEIEIIRDYIKIRSVKSEVLNNIGYLRITSFNEQTESGLLNAIKKIEKENKIKGYVLDVRSNPGGLLTQAVKVTDIFLERGEIVSTRGRDKKDIRRYRAKKSDRTNGKPLVVIIDGGSASASEIVAGALQDHKRAIIIGTQSFGKGSVQTIIPFQVSNSDNLTGIRLTTARYYTPSGESIQGKGIVPDIIIEQGEFESFDYKRFSESDLKDSLDKNNEEDVEENEDNELSEFEKRLEIDYQLRRAFDLVQGVSLFNETQE
;
A
#
# COMPACT_ATOMS: atom_id res chain seq x y z
N ASP A 1 4.39 -1.46 -26.60
CA ASP A 1 3.39 -2.15 -27.44
C ASP A 1 2.12 -1.32 -27.48
N TYR A 2 1.43 -1.30 -28.62
CA TYR A 2 0.14 -0.66 -28.81
C TYR A 2 -0.88 -1.68 -29.31
N ILE A 3 -2.08 -1.70 -28.71
CA ILE A 3 -3.18 -2.48 -29.27
C ILE A 3 -3.77 -1.67 -30.42
N ILE A 4 -3.77 -2.22 -31.64
CA ILE A 4 -4.25 -1.55 -32.84
C ILE A 4 -5.60 -2.09 -33.32
N GLN A 5 -5.97 -3.33 -32.92
CA GLN A 5 -7.23 -3.97 -33.26
C GLN A 5 -7.69 -4.90 -32.13
N ILE A 6 -8.99 -5.00 -31.91
CA ILE A 6 -9.67 -5.89 -30.97
C ILE A 6 -10.70 -6.68 -31.76
N ASP A 7 -10.53 -8.02 -31.83
CA ASP A 7 -11.25 -8.88 -32.78
C ASP A 7 -11.15 -8.27 -34.19
N GLU A 8 -12.28 -7.98 -34.84
CA GLU A 8 -12.30 -7.34 -36.15
C GLU A 8 -12.38 -5.81 -36.12
N THR A 9 -12.35 -5.19 -34.92
CA THR A 9 -12.59 -3.75 -34.75
C THR A 9 -11.26 -3.00 -34.55
N PRO A 10 -10.89 -2.07 -35.46
CA PRO A 10 -9.74 -1.19 -35.27
C PRO A 10 -9.92 -0.29 -34.04
N VAL A 11 -8.86 -0.12 -33.24
CA VAL A 11 -8.88 0.73 -32.02
C VAL A 11 -8.76 2.22 -32.35
N PHE A 12 -8.27 2.55 -33.54
CA PHE A 12 -8.10 3.93 -33.97
C PHE A 12 -9.43 4.68 -33.98
N GLY A 13 -9.50 5.80 -33.25
CA GLY A 13 -10.71 6.64 -33.13
C GLY A 13 -11.65 6.26 -31.98
N LEU A 14 -11.38 5.14 -31.28
CA LEU A 14 -12.13 4.77 -30.08
C LEU A 14 -11.60 5.53 -28.86
N THR A 15 -12.51 5.85 -27.94
CA THR A 15 -12.13 6.25 -26.58
C THR A 15 -11.62 5.04 -25.80
N LEU A 16 -10.86 5.29 -24.72
CA LEU A 16 -10.37 4.22 -23.85
C LEU A 16 -11.52 3.34 -23.30
N ASN A 17 -12.65 3.96 -22.95
CA ASN A 17 -13.82 3.24 -22.43
C ASN A 17 -14.44 2.32 -23.51
N GLU A 18 -14.58 2.80 -24.73
CA GLU A 18 -15.10 1.98 -25.84
C GLU A 18 -14.19 0.79 -26.12
N ALA A 19 -12.87 0.99 -26.15
CA ALA A 19 -11.91 -0.08 -26.31
C ALA A 19 -12.00 -1.11 -25.14
N VAL A 20 -12.14 -0.64 -23.90
CA VAL A 20 -12.32 -1.49 -22.71
C VAL A 20 -13.62 -2.30 -22.80
N GLU A 21 -14.72 -1.71 -23.25
CA GLU A 21 -15.99 -2.45 -23.41
C GLU A 21 -15.89 -3.54 -24.48
N LEU A 22 -15.17 -3.30 -25.59
CA LEU A 22 -14.88 -4.35 -26.59
C LEU A 22 -14.01 -5.49 -26.03
N MET A 23 -13.04 -5.16 -25.16
CA MET A 23 -12.20 -6.17 -24.52
C MET A 23 -12.95 -7.03 -23.50
N ARG A 24 -14.00 -6.49 -22.87
CA ARG A 24 -14.82 -7.23 -21.91
C ARG A 24 -15.69 -8.28 -22.59
N GLY A 25 -16.04 -9.32 -21.85
CA GLY A 25 -16.91 -10.38 -22.30
C GLY A 25 -17.08 -11.45 -21.21
N LYS A 26 -17.77 -12.54 -21.56
CA LYS A 26 -18.01 -13.62 -20.60
C LYS A 26 -16.71 -14.41 -20.37
N LYS A 27 -16.54 -14.89 -19.12
CA LYS A 27 -15.46 -15.80 -18.79
C LYS A 27 -15.48 -17.02 -19.72
N GLY A 28 -14.31 -17.39 -20.25
CA GLY A 28 -14.12 -18.53 -21.15
C GLY A 28 -14.30 -18.19 -22.63
N GLU A 29 -14.79 -17.00 -22.99
CA GLU A 29 -14.85 -16.57 -24.39
C GLU A 29 -13.47 -16.05 -24.84
N PRO A 30 -13.00 -16.41 -26.04
CA PRO A 30 -11.77 -15.87 -26.60
C PRO A 30 -11.93 -14.41 -27.04
N ILE A 31 -10.84 -13.69 -27.10
CA ILE A 31 -10.68 -12.38 -27.73
C ILE A 31 -9.34 -12.38 -28.46
N VAL A 32 -9.30 -11.82 -29.65
CA VAL A 32 -8.07 -11.63 -30.42
C VAL A 32 -7.67 -10.16 -30.37
N ILE A 33 -6.46 -9.87 -29.95
CA ILE A 33 -5.90 -8.51 -29.99
C ILE A 33 -4.72 -8.47 -30.94
N THR A 34 -4.71 -7.48 -31.84
CA THR A 34 -3.57 -7.22 -32.71
C THR A 34 -2.67 -6.16 -32.08
N ILE A 35 -1.39 -6.50 -31.93
CA ILE A 35 -0.38 -5.67 -31.28
C ILE A 35 0.61 -5.13 -32.31
N SER A 36 0.88 -3.84 -32.22
CA SER A 36 2.00 -3.19 -32.90
C SER A 36 3.13 -2.97 -31.90
N ARG A 37 4.31 -3.49 -32.24
CA ARG A 37 5.55 -3.35 -31.47
C ARG A 37 6.63 -2.75 -32.37
N ALA A 38 7.46 -1.86 -31.80
CA ALA A 38 8.59 -1.28 -32.55
C ALA A 38 9.50 -2.39 -33.14
N ASN A 39 9.88 -2.20 -34.39
CA ASN A 39 10.76 -3.12 -35.15
C ASN A 39 10.21 -4.56 -35.34
N THR A 40 8.90 -4.76 -35.31
CA THR A 40 8.24 -6.05 -35.56
C THR A 40 6.99 -5.83 -36.40
N GLU A 41 6.64 -6.78 -37.27
CA GLU A 41 5.36 -6.79 -37.93
C GLU A 41 4.24 -6.96 -36.92
N PRO A 42 3.07 -6.33 -37.11
CA PRO A 42 1.92 -6.53 -36.23
C PRO A 42 1.58 -8.01 -36.09
N PHE A 43 1.26 -8.44 -34.89
CA PHE A 43 0.93 -9.84 -34.59
C PHE A 43 -0.31 -9.96 -33.72
N GLU A 44 -0.99 -11.09 -33.87
CA GLU A 44 -2.22 -11.37 -33.12
C GLU A 44 -1.94 -12.23 -31.91
N ILE A 45 -2.68 -11.95 -30.81
CA ILE A 45 -2.68 -12.75 -29.59
C ILE A 45 -4.12 -13.10 -29.26
N GLU A 46 -4.41 -14.41 -29.18
CA GLU A 46 -5.66 -14.89 -28.62
C GLU A 46 -5.57 -14.95 -27.09
N ILE A 47 -6.55 -14.36 -26.40
CA ILE A 47 -6.65 -14.36 -24.94
C ILE A 47 -8.01 -14.94 -24.55
N ILE A 48 -8.01 -15.94 -23.69
CA ILE A 48 -9.25 -16.47 -23.09
C ILE A 48 -9.62 -15.59 -21.91
N ARG A 49 -10.80 -14.98 -21.96
CA ARG A 49 -11.30 -14.12 -20.87
C ARG A 49 -11.49 -14.92 -19.57
N ASP A 50 -11.00 -14.38 -18.48
CA ASP A 50 -11.20 -14.94 -17.15
C ASP A 50 -11.42 -13.81 -16.12
N TYR A 51 -11.81 -14.18 -14.90
CA TYR A 51 -11.88 -13.22 -13.80
C TYR A 51 -10.48 -12.72 -13.43
N ILE A 52 -10.25 -11.43 -13.64
CA ILE A 52 -8.98 -10.81 -13.28
C ILE A 52 -8.95 -10.65 -11.74
N LYS A 53 -8.13 -11.47 -11.08
CA LYS A 53 -7.86 -11.34 -9.64
C LYS A 53 -6.81 -10.26 -9.43
N ILE A 54 -7.24 -9.03 -9.24
CA ILE A 54 -6.34 -7.91 -8.93
C ILE A 54 -5.76 -8.13 -7.53
N ARG A 55 -4.47 -8.47 -7.47
CA ARG A 55 -3.74 -8.56 -6.19
C ARG A 55 -3.56 -7.14 -5.64
N SER A 56 -4.31 -6.82 -4.59
CA SER A 56 -4.23 -5.53 -3.92
C SER A 56 -3.10 -5.44 -2.88
N VAL A 57 -2.45 -6.56 -2.56
CA VAL A 57 -1.36 -6.64 -1.59
C VAL A 57 -0.09 -7.16 -2.26
N LYS A 58 1.00 -6.43 -2.07
CA LYS A 58 2.37 -6.84 -2.42
C LYS A 58 3.19 -6.92 -1.15
N SER A 59 4.16 -7.82 -1.07
CA SER A 59 5.02 -7.97 0.10
C SER A 59 6.43 -8.35 -0.29
N GLU A 60 7.39 -7.78 0.42
CA GLU A 60 8.82 -8.01 0.26
C GLU A 60 9.49 -8.01 1.65
N VAL A 61 10.69 -8.53 1.76
CA VAL A 61 11.46 -8.54 3.01
C VAL A 61 12.86 -8.05 2.73
N LEU A 62 13.33 -7.12 3.55
CA LEU A 62 14.71 -6.66 3.54
C LEU A 62 15.17 -6.39 4.98
N ASN A 63 16.37 -6.78 5.32
CA ASN A 63 16.97 -6.57 6.65
C ASN A 63 16.07 -7.02 7.81
N ASN A 64 15.35 -8.14 7.63
CA ASN A 64 14.36 -8.66 8.58
C ASN A 64 13.16 -7.71 8.83
N ILE A 65 12.90 -6.78 7.96
CA ILE A 65 11.73 -5.90 7.99
C ILE A 65 10.77 -6.32 6.87
N GLY A 66 9.50 -6.55 7.23
CA GLY A 66 8.45 -6.89 6.27
C GLY A 66 7.86 -5.63 5.64
N TYR A 67 8.01 -5.48 4.33
CA TYR A 67 7.33 -4.47 3.55
C TYR A 67 6.00 -5.00 3.02
N LEU A 68 4.93 -4.27 3.30
CA LEU A 68 3.56 -4.60 2.93
C LEU A 68 2.94 -3.41 2.19
N ARG A 69 2.63 -3.54 0.91
CA ARG A 69 1.98 -2.48 0.14
C ARG A 69 0.54 -2.86 -0.19
N ILE A 70 -0.39 -1.97 0.14
CA ILE A 70 -1.81 -2.10 -0.25
C ILE A 70 -2.10 -1.04 -1.30
N THR A 71 -2.47 -1.48 -2.51
CA THR A 71 -2.75 -0.58 -3.64
C THR A 71 -4.22 -0.18 -3.75
N SER A 72 -5.12 -0.98 -3.17
CA SER A 72 -6.57 -0.72 -3.09
C SER A 72 -7.23 -1.62 -2.07
N PHE A 73 -8.43 -1.26 -1.60
CA PHE A 73 -9.19 -2.08 -0.65
C PHE A 73 -10.34 -2.80 -1.36
N ASN A 74 -10.08 -4.02 -1.82
CA ASN A 74 -11.05 -4.92 -2.43
C ASN A 74 -11.32 -6.15 -1.54
N GLU A 75 -12.24 -7.02 -1.93
CA GLU A 75 -12.66 -8.18 -1.13
C GLU A 75 -11.53 -9.14 -0.73
N GLN A 76 -10.40 -9.11 -1.43
CA GLN A 76 -9.26 -10.00 -1.20
C GLN A 76 -8.15 -9.35 -0.33
N THR A 77 -8.28 -8.09 0.06
CA THR A 77 -7.19 -7.35 0.72
C THR A 77 -6.84 -7.93 2.09
N GLU A 78 -7.85 -8.23 2.94
CA GLU A 78 -7.62 -8.88 4.23
C GLU A 78 -6.87 -10.21 4.08
N SER A 79 -7.40 -11.10 3.24
CA SER A 79 -6.82 -12.42 3.05
C SER A 79 -5.43 -12.34 2.41
N GLY A 80 -5.23 -11.43 1.47
CA GLY A 80 -3.93 -11.17 0.85
C GLY A 80 -2.90 -10.71 1.88
N LEU A 81 -3.26 -9.77 2.76
CA LEU A 81 -2.38 -9.25 3.80
C LEU A 81 -2.03 -10.33 4.84
N LEU A 82 -3.00 -11.10 5.32
CA LEU A 82 -2.76 -12.20 6.25
C LEU A 82 -1.84 -13.28 5.66
N ASN A 83 -2.03 -13.62 4.38
CA ASN A 83 -1.16 -14.58 3.70
C ASN A 83 0.26 -14.04 3.51
N ALA A 84 0.39 -12.75 3.19
CA ALA A 84 1.70 -12.09 3.08
C ALA A 84 2.45 -12.13 4.42
N ILE A 85 1.81 -11.71 5.52
CA ILE A 85 2.41 -11.73 6.87
C ILE A 85 2.83 -13.16 7.24
N LYS A 86 1.95 -14.14 7.08
CA LYS A 86 2.26 -15.55 7.39
C LYS A 86 3.45 -16.08 6.57
N LYS A 87 3.52 -15.73 5.28
CA LYS A 87 4.60 -16.17 4.40
C LYS A 87 5.94 -15.61 4.88
N ILE A 88 6.02 -14.29 5.06
CA ILE A 88 7.26 -13.64 5.44
C ILE A 88 7.74 -14.03 6.85
N GLU A 89 6.82 -14.22 7.81
CA GLU A 89 7.17 -14.68 9.17
C GLU A 89 7.64 -16.14 9.22
N LYS A 90 7.15 -16.99 8.30
CA LYS A 90 7.60 -18.38 8.21
C LYS A 90 9.05 -18.49 7.69
N GLU A 91 9.41 -17.61 6.77
CA GLU A 91 10.68 -17.65 6.05
C GLU A 91 11.77 -16.79 6.71
N ASN A 92 11.39 -15.81 7.56
CA ASN A 92 12.29 -14.80 8.09
C ASN A 92 11.99 -14.50 9.58
N LYS A 93 13.04 -14.09 10.32
CA LYS A 93 12.89 -13.52 11.66
C LYS A 93 12.55 -12.03 11.57
N ILE A 94 11.29 -11.73 11.37
CA ILE A 94 10.82 -10.36 11.18
C ILE A 94 10.93 -9.56 12.48
N LYS A 95 11.56 -8.39 12.42
CA LYS A 95 11.74 -7.44 13.53
C LYS A 95 10.67 -6.36 13.56
N GLY A 96 10.05 -6.04 12.42
CA GLY A 96 9.00 -5.03 12.30
C GLY A 96 8.44 -4.94 10.89
N TYR A 97 7.52 -4.01 10.67
CA TYR A 97 6.77 -3.88 9.42
C TYR A 97 6.70 -2.45 8.93
N VAL A 98 6.72 -2.29 7.62
CA VAL A 98 6.34 -1.09 6.90
C VAL A 98 5.06 -1.38 6.13
N LEU A 99 3.99 -0.62 6.40
CA LEU A 99 2.73 -0.66 5.66
C LEU A 99 2.63 0.56 4.74
N ASP A 100 2.75 0.35 3.44
CA ASP A 100 2.70 1.41 2.43
C ASP A 100 1.29 1.49 1.82
N VAL A 101 0.60 2.59 2.06
CA VAL A 101 -0.71 2.90 1.48
C VAL A 101 -0.67 4.19 0.64
N ARG A 102 0.51 4.58 0.17
CA ARG A 102 0.66 5.73 -0.74
C ARG A 102 -0.05 5.48 -2.06
N SER A 103 -0.60 6.55 -2.63
CA SER A 103 -1.35 6.53 -3.90
C SER A 103 -2.47 5.49 -3.92
N ASN A 104 -3.04 5.17 -2.75
CA ASN A 104 -4.15 4.26 -2.59
C ASN A 104 -5.45 5.03 -2.36
N PRO A 105 -6.35 5.13 -3.35
CA PRO A 105 -7.58 5.93 -3.25
C PRO A 105 -8.62 5.33 -2.29
N GLY A 106 -8.30 4.20 -1.64
CA GLY A 106 -9.17 3.50 -0.72
C GLY A 106 -9.91 2.32 -1.35
N GLY A 107 -11.18 2.18 -1.00
CA GLY A 107 -12.04 1.08 -1.45
C GLY A 107 -13.07 0.70 -0.39
N LEU A 108 -13.27 -0.59 -0.15
CA LEU A 108 -14.30 -1.10 0.72
C LEU A 108 -14.02 -0.79 2.20
N LEU A 109 -14.98 -0.13 2.87
CA LEU A 109 -14.94 0.13 4.31
C LEU A 109 -14.73 -1.15 5.13
N THR A 110 -15.42 -2.22 4.75
CA THR A 110 -15.30 -3.52 5.43
C THR A 110 -13.87 -4.06 5.40
N GLN A 111 -13.14 -3.80 4.32
CA GLN A 111 -11.74 -4.21 4.19
C GLN A 111 -10.80 -3.30 4.98
N ALA A 112 -11.06 -1.99 5.04
CA ALA A 112 -10.30 -1.10 5.92
C ALA A 112 -10.41 -1.55 7.38
N VAL A 113 -11.62 -1.86 7.85
CA VAL A 113 -11.85 -2.37 9.21
C VAL A 113 -11.09 -3.67 9.45
N LYS A 114 -11.17 -4.63 8.53
CA LYS A 114 -10.49 -5.93 8.65
C LYS A 114 -8.98 -5.84 8.60
N VAL A 115 -8.44 -4.97 7.74
CA VAL A 115 -7.00 -4.70 7.65
C VAL A 115 -6.48 -4.06 8.94
N THR A 116 -7.20 -3.08 9.48
CA THR A 116 -6.84 -2.44 10.75
C THR A 116 -6.89 -3.44 11.91
N ASP A 117 -7.90 -4.32 11.92
CA ASP A 117 -8.07 -5.39 12.93
C ASP A 117 -6.89 -6.38 12.97
N ILE A 118 -6.13 -6.52 11.88
CA ILE A 118 -4.91 -7.35 11.83
C ILE A 118 -3.82 -6.82 12.78
N PHE A 119 -3.78 -5.49 12.98
CA PHE A 119 -2.74 -4.83 13.76
C PHE A 119 -3.19 -4.37 15.15
N LEU A 120 -4.48 -4.49 15.49
CA LEU A 120 -5.03 -4.04 16.75
C LEU A 120 -5.55 -5.22 17.58
N GLU A 121 -5.33 -5.17 18.89
CA GLU A 121 -5.92 -6.13 19.82
C GLU A 121 -7.37 -5.78 20.16
N ARG A 122 -7.67 -4.49 20.31
CA ARG A 122 -8.96 -3.97 20.78
C ARG A 122 -9.14 -2.50 20.43
N GLY A 123 -10.34 -2.01 20.60
CA GLY A 123 -10.66 -0.58 20.47
C GLY A 123 -11.53 -0.28 19.27
N GLU A 124 -11.93 0.97 19.13
CA GLU A 124 -12.68 1.46 17.97
C GLU A 124 -11.71 1.65 16.80
N ILE A 125 -12.12 1.28 15.59
CA ILE A 125 -11.35 1.49 14.37
C ILE A 125 -11.84 2.76 13.68
N VAL A 126 -13.16 2.87 13.49
CA VAL A 126 -13.80 4.00 12.83
C VAL A 126 -15.25 4.08 13.24
N SER A 127 -15.80 5.28 13.29
CA SER A 127 -17.24 5.46 13.35
C SER A 127 -17.77 6.22 12.13
N THR A 128 -18.99 5.88 11.71
CA THR A 128 -19.74 6.64 10.72
C THR A 128 -20.86 7.39 11.43
N ARG A 129 -21.04 8.67 11.11
CA ARG A 129 -22.11 9.52 11.70
C ARG A 129 -22.90 10.15 10.56
N GLY A 130 -24.20 9.84 10.53
CA GLY A 130 -25.14 10.39 9.59
C GLY A 130 -25.64 11.80 9.97
N ARG A 131 -26.71 12.23 9.30
CA ARG A 131 -27.35 13.51 9.58
C ARG A 131 -28.07 13.50 10.93
N ASP A 132 -28.70 12.37 11.29
CA ASP A 132 -29.30 12.19 12.60
C ASP A 132 -28.24 11.78 13.62
N LYS A 133 -28.25 12.40 14.81
CA LYS A 133 -27.36 12.08 15.93
C LYS A 133 -27.49 10.63 16.42
N LYS A 134 -28.62 9.96 16.09
CA LYS A 134 -28.85 8.54 16.41
C LYS A 134 -28.24 7.59 15.37
N ASP A 135 -27.88 8.09 14.19
CA ASP A 135 -27.30 7.28 13.11
C ASP A 135 -25.76 7.24 13.24
N ILE A 136 -25.33 6.58 14.29
CA ILE A 136 -23.90 6.36 14.55
C ILE A 136 -23.63 4.85 14.48
N ARG A 137 -22.71 4.45 13.59
CA ARG A 137 -22.21 3.06 13.54
C ARG A 137 -20.73 3.06 13.92
N ARG A 138 -20.37 2.17 14.83
CA ARG A 138 -19.01 2.00 15.32
C ARG A 138 -18.46 0.66 14.91
N TYR A 139 -17.25 0.67 14.35
CA TYR A 139 -16.51 -0.53 13.97
C TYR A 139 -15.36 -0.69 14.95
N ARG A 140 -15.19 -1.90 15.49
CA ARG A 140 -14.21 -2.18 16.53
C ARG A 140 -13.35 -3.37 16.16
N ALA A 141 -12.13 -3.37 16.62
CA ALA A 141 -11.22 -4.50 16.56
C ALA A 141 -11.76 -5.66 17.39
N LYS A 142 -11.61 -6.89 16.88
CA LYS A 142 -12.16 -8.12 17.47
C LYS A 142 -11.11 -9.17 17.75
N LYS A 143 -9.91 -9.03 17.18
CA LYS A 143 -8.88 -10.06 17.18
C LYS A 143 -7.59 -9.52 17.79
N SER A 144 -6.73 -10.43 18.25
CA SER A 144 -5.39 -10.09 18.67
C SER A 144 -4.53 -9.64 17.47
N ASP A 145 -3.62 -8.73 17.71
CA ASP A 145 -2.59 -8.28 16.76
C ASP A 145 -1.84 -9.47 16.16
N ARG A 146 -1.88 -9.60 14.82
CA ARG A 146 -1.25 -10.69 14.07
C ARG A 146 0.24 -10.48 13.87
N THR A 147 0.75 -9.33 14.23
CA THR A 147 2.19 -8.99 14.18
C THR A 147 2.86 -9.04 15.55
N ASN A 148 2.13 -9.49 16.58
CA ASN A 148 2.61 -9.67 17.95
C ASN A 148 3.27 -8.40 18.54
N GLY A 149 2.67 -7.22 18.29
CA GLY A 149 3.18 -5.94 18.81
C GLY A 149 4.47 -5.45 18.16
N LYS A 150 5.02 -6.13 17.15
CA LYS A 150 6.24 -5.71 16.47
C LYS A 150 6.11 -4.27 15.94
N PRO A 151 7.20 -3.49 15.91
CA PRO A 151 7.23 -2.14 15.35
C PRO A 151 6.52 -2.05 13.99
N LEU A 152 5.68 -1.01 13.84
CA LEU A 152 4.93 -0.77 12.62
C LEU A 152 5.06 0.70 12.22
N VAL A 153 5.45 0.94 10.98
CA VAL A 153 5.45 2.26 10.36
C VAL A 153 4.48 2.24 9.18
N VAL A 154 3.62 3.25 9.07
CA VAL A 154 2.68 3.41 7.95
C VAL A 154 3.09 4.59 7.11
N ILE A 155 3.21 4.41 5.79
CA ILE A 155 3.53 5.50 4.85
C ILE A 155 2.26 5.94 4.15
N ILE A 156 1.98 7.25 4.20
CA ILE A 156 0.85 7.91 3.53
C ILE A 156 1.33 9.05 2.63
N ASP A 157 0.50 9.42 1.66
CA ASP A 157 0.71 10.58 0.79
C ASP A 157 -0.63 11.25 0.42
N GLY A 158 -0.59 12.32 -0.37
CA GLY A 158 -1.79 13.00 -0.87
C GLY A 158 -2.71 12.14 -1.74
N GLY A 159 -2.27 10.98 -2.20
CA GLY A 159 -3.07 9.98 -2.91
C GLY A 159 -3.72 8.94 -1.99
N SER A 160 -3.34 8.91 -0.70
CA SER A 160 -3.96 8.06 0.32
C SER A 160 -5.33 8.61 0.70
N ALA A 161 -6.42 7.89 0.40
CA ALA A 161 -7.77 8.39 0.61
C ALA A 161 -8.72 7.35 1.22
N SER A 162 -9.78 7.82 1.90
CA SER A 162 -10.92 6.99 2.35
C SER A 162 -10.49 5.80 3.23
N ALA A 163 -10.53 4.56 2.72
CA ALA A 163 -10.13 3.36 3.45
C ALA A 163 -8.69 3.41 3.95
N SER A 164 -7.76 3.99 3.19
CA SER A 164 -6.37 4.21 3.59
C SER A 164 -6.28 5.14 4.80
N GLU A 165 -7.10 6.19 4.82
CA GLU A 165 -7.16 7.14 5.93
C GLU A 165 -7.78 6.54 7.19
N ILE A 166 -8.74 5.62 7.02
CA ILE A 166 -9.30 4.86 8.15
C ILE A 166 -8.22 4.00 8.81
N VAL A 167 -7.42 3.29 8.01
CA VAL A 167 -6.32 2.45 8.51
C VAL A 167 -5.28 3.31 9.23
N ALA A 168 -4.77 4.35 8.55
CA ALA A 168 -3.73 5.22 9.10
C ALA A 168 -4.21 5.93 10.39
N GLY A 169 -5.39 6.56 10.36
CA GLY A 169 -5.93 7.30 11.49
C GLY A 169 -6.23 6.42 12.70
N ALA A 170 -6.76 5.19 12.48
CA ALA A 170 -6.98 4.26 13.57
C ALA A 170 -5.67 3.80 14.22
N LEU A 171 -4.67 3.43 13.41
CA LEU A 171 -3.37 2.99 13.92
C LEU A 171 -2.62 4.13 14.63
N GLN A 172 -2.76 5.37 14.16
CA GLN A 172 -2.22 6.58 14.79
C GLN A 172 -2.87 6.84 16.16
N ASP A 173 -4.20 6.92 16.20
CA ASP A 173 -4.96 7.21 17.44
C ASP A 173 -4.70 6.17 18.54
N HIS A 174 -4.53 4.89 18.15
CA HIS A 174 -4.15 3.83 19.07
C HIS A 174 -2.67 3.79 19.41
N LYS A 175 -1.85 4.67 18.83
CA LYS A 175 -0.38 4.65 18.97
C LYS A 175 0.23 3.29 18.63
N ARG A 176 -0.43 2.57 17.71
CA ARG A 176 0.02 1.24 17.25
C ARG A 176 1.10 1.35 16.16
N ALA A 177 1.08 2.41 15.39
CA ALA A 177 2.03 2.68 14.33
C ALA A 177 2.50 4.14 14.35
N ILE A 178 3.70 4.38 13.85
CA ILE A 178 4.18 5.71 13.49
C ILE A 178 3.74 5.99 12.05
N ILE A 179 3.02 7.08 11.85
CA ILE A 179 2.55 7.49 10.52
C ILE A 179 3.55 8.49 9.94
N ILE A 180 4.06 8.21 8.74
CA ILE A 180 5.04 9.06 8.07
C ILE A 180 4.61 9.40 6.65
N GLY A 181 5.28 10.36 6.05
CA GLY A 181 5.04 10.81 4.67
C GLY A 181 4.42 12.19 4.62
N THR A 182 3.46 12.41 3.73
CA THR A 182 2.75 13.69 3.61
C THR A 182 1.27 13.54 3.95
N GLN A 183 0.61 14.67 4.22
CA GLN A 183 -0.81 14.70 4.59
C GLN A 183 -1.68 13.97 3.55
N SER A 184 -2.62 13.15 4.01
CA SER A 184 -3.53 12.40 3.15
C SER A 184 -4.62 13.27 2.51
N PHE A 185 -5.38 12.69 1.61
CA PHE A 185 -6.34 13.40 0.76
C PHE A 185 -7.50 14.10 1.50
N GLY A 186 -8.02 13.49 2.57
CA GLY A 186 -9.16 14.06 3.32
C GLY A 186 -10.53 13.62 2.82
N LYS A 187 -10.69 12.40 2.32
CA LYS A 187 -11.98 11.85 1.90
C LYS A 187 -12.68 11.15 3.06
N GLY A 188 -13.38 11.92 3.88
CA GLY A 188 -14.16 11.42 5.01
C GLY A 188 -15.65 11.15 4.72
N SER A 189 -16.09 11.19 3.46
CA SER A 189 -17.48 10.98 3.09
C SER A 189 -17.83 9.51 2.87
N VAL A 190 -18.95 9.06 3.47
CA VAL A 190 -19.52 7.73 3.25
C VAL A 190 -20.56 7.81 2.14
N GLN A 191 -20.35 7.01 1.09
CA GLN A 191 -21.32 6.90 -0.01
C GLN A 191 -22.13 5.61 0.12
N THR A 192 -23.44 5.74 0.04
CA THR A 192 -24.39 4.63 0.05
C THR A 192 -25.05 4.51 -1.32
N ILE A 193 -25.12 3.30 -1.85
CA ILE A 193 -25.90 3.00 -3.05
C ILE A 193 -27.29 2.60 -2.58
N ILE A 194 -28.30 3.38 -2.99
CA ILE A 194 -29.70 3.11 -2.72
C ILE A 194 -30.29 2.51 -4.00
N PRO A 195 -30.54 1.18 -4.03
CA PRO A 195 -31.13 0.55 -5.20
C PRO A 195 -32.58 0.97 -5.36
N PHE A 196 -33.01 1.19 -6.58
CA PHE A 196 -34.42 1.36 -6.93
C PHE A 196 -34.69 0.69 -8.29
N GLN A 197 -35.93 0.25 -8.46
CA GLN A 197 -36.36 -0.39 -9.69
C GLN A 197 -37.00 0.65 -10.59
N VAL A 198 -36.51 0.77 -11.81
CA VAL A 198 -37.18 1.57 -12.85
C VAL A 198 -38.24 0.66 -13.49
N SER A 199 -39.48 1.13 -13.54
CA SER A 199 -40.58 0.38 -14.16
C SER A 199 -40.22 -0.09 -15.57
N ASN A 200 -40.44 -1.38 -15.84
CA ASN A 200 -40.15 -2.06 -17.10
C ASN A 200 -38.66 -2.30 -17.46
N SER A 201 -37.75 -2.28 -16.50
CA SER A 201 -36.35 -2.67 -16.72
C SER A 201 -35.95 -3.78 -15.76
N ASP A 202 -35.37 -4.86 -16.29
CA ASP A 202 -34.74 -5.92 -15.49
C ASP A 202 -33.38 -5.47 -14.90
N ASN A 203 -32.90 -4.29 -15.25
CA ASN A 203 -31.65 -3.75 -14.77
C ASN A 203 -31.83 -3.11 -13.38
N LEU A 204 -31.03 -3.58 -12.41
CA LEU A 204 -30.88 -2.94 -11.11
C LEU A 204 -30.21 -1.56 -11.29
N THR A 205 -30.97 -0.52 -10.97
CA THR A 205 -30.51 0.87 -10.98
C THR A 205 -30.34 1.36 -9.54
N GLY A 206 -29.44 2.28 -9.29
CA GLY A 206 -29.24 2.82 -7.95
C GLY A 206 -28.69 4.24 -7.96
N ILE A 207 -29.06 5.01 -6.93
CA ILE A 207 -28.49 6.34 -6.68
C ILE A 207 -27.38 6.21 -5.67
N ARG A 208 -26.22 6.80 -5.94
CA ARG A 208 -25.11 6.93 -5.01
C ARG A 208 -25.18 8.29 -4.32
N LEU A 209 -25.42 8.28 -3.02
CA LEU A 209 -25.53 9.49 -2.21
C LEU A 209 -24.53 9.48 -1.05
N THR A 210 -24.02 10.64 -0.68
CA THR A 210 -23.27 10.81 0.57
C THR A 210 -24.26 10.88 1.73
N THR A 211 -24.19 9.89 2.64
CA THR A 211 -25.14 9.74 3.74
C THR A 211 -24.53 9.94 5.12
N ALA A 212 -23.19 9.84 5.25
CA ALA A 212 -22.51 9.96 6.53
C ALA A 212 -21.05 10.45 6.34
N ARG A 213 -20.37 10.69 7.46
CA ARG A 213 -18.93 10.98 7.50
C ARG A 213 -18.21 9.97 8.36
N TYR A 214 -16.94 9.73 8.03
CA TYR A 214 -16.01 8.94 8.83
C TYR A 214 -15.38 9.79 9.93
N TYR A 215 -15.20 9.17 11.10
CA TYR A 215 -14.50 9.73 12.24
C TYR A 215 -13.52 8.70 12.80
N THR A 216 -12.32 9.15 13.12
CA THR A 216 -11.29 8.33 13.75
C THR A 216 -11.68 7.94 15.19
N PRO A 217 -10.97 7.02 15.85
CA PRO A 217 -11.22 6.68 17.25
C PRO A 217 -11.21 7.86 18.21
N SER A 218 -10.35 8.87 18.00
CA SER A 218 -10.32 10.12 18.77
C SER A 218 -11.57 10.99 18.56
N GLY A 219 -12.38 10.68 17.54
CA GLY A 219 -13.59 11.41 17.19
C GLY A 219 -13.37 12.57 16.22
N GLU A 220 -12.17 12.66 15.62
CA GLU A 220 -11.87 13.65 14.60
C GLU A 220 -12.45 13.25 13.23
N SER A 221 -12.93 14.25 12.48
CA SER A 221 -13.44 14.02 11.11
C SER A 221 -12.31 14.00 10.12
N ILE A 222 -12.27 12.96 9.28
CA ILE A 222 -11.32 12.84 8.17
C ILE A 222 -11.65 13.85 7.05
N GLN A 223 -12.93 14.26 6.92
CA GLN A 223 -13.42 15.07 5.80
C GLN A 223 -12.72 16.43 5.69
N GLY A 224 -12.02 16.64 4.58
CA GLY A 224 -11.32 17.89 4.24
C GLY A 224 -10.01 18.12 5.03
N LYS A 225 -9.76 17.32 6.07
CA LYS A 225 -8.58 17.44 6.93
C LYS A 225 -7.55 16.34 6.58
N GLY A 226 -8.02 15.13 6.27
CA GLY A 226 -7.16 13.97 6.09
C GLY A 226 -6.48 13.54 7.39
N ILE A 227 -5.45 12.72 7.23
CA ILE A 227 -4.55 12.29 8.30
C ILE A 227 -3.24 13.04 8.15
N VAL A 228 -2.83 13.74 9.20
CA VAL A 228 -1.52 14.40 9.28
C VAL A 228 -0.53 13.39 9.83
N PRO A 229 0.60 13.13 9.14
CA PRO A 229 1.61 12.20 9.64
C PRO A 229 2.19 12.65 10.98
N ASP A 230 2.65 11.68 11.80
CA ASP A 230 3.41 11.97 13.02
C ASP A 230 4.79 12.58 12.68
N ILE A 231 5.38 12.12 11.56
CA ILE A 231 6.63 12.63 11.00
C ILE A 231 6.41 12.97 9.54
N ILE A 232 6.50 14.26 9.22
CA ILE A 232 6.38 14.73 7.84
C ILE A 232 7.69 14.43 7.12
N ILE A 233 7.58 13.65 6.04
CA ILE A 233 8.70 13.30 5.17
C ILE A 233 8.26 13.55 3.73
N GLU A 234 8.82 14.60 3.13
CA GLU A 234 8.60 14.87 1.71
C GLU A 234 9.37 13.85 0.86
N GLN A 235 8.85 13.58 -0.33
CA GLN A 235 9.59 12.78 -1.30
C GLN A 235 10.71 13.65 -1.88
N GLY A 236 11.91 13.11 -1.93
CA GLY A 236 13.09 13.80 -2.44
C GLY A 236 14.09 12.82 -3.04
N GLU A 237 15.04 13.35 -3.79
CA GLU A 237 16.18 12.60 -4.27
C GLU A 237 17.30 12.65 -3.21
N PHE A 238 17.93 11.52 -2.96
CA PHE A 238 19.05 11.42 -2.04
C PHE A 238 20.34 11.36 -2.86
N GLU A 239 21.19 12.36 -2.71
CA GLU A 239 22.54 12.33 -3.23
C GLU A 239 23.49 11.86 -2.12
N SER A 240 24.13 10.72 -2.34
CA SER A 240 25.21 10.25 -1.46
C SER A 240 26.50 10.99 -1.82
N PHE A 241 27.13 11.64 -0.86
CA PHE A 241 28.47 12.17 -1.03
C PHE A 241 29.49 11.09 -0.67
N ASP A 242 30.38 10.80 -1.60
CA ASP A 242 31.48 9.87 -1.37
C ASP A 242 32.58 10.60 -0.58
N TYR A 243 32.49 10.55 0.75
CA TYR A 243 33.55 11.03 1.62
C TYR A 243 34.53 9.88 1.88
N LYS A 244 35.81 10.07 1.45
CA LYS A 244 36.88 9.21 1.97
C LYS A 244 36.87 9.28 3.50
N ARG A 245 36.49 8.19 4.13
CA ARG A 245 36.62 8.04 5.58
C ARG A 245 38.11 8.02 5.91
N PHE A 246 38.55 9.00 6.68
CA PHE A 246 39.85 8.93 7.34
C PHE A 246 39.62 8.24 8.68
N SER A 247 40.34 7.13 8.91
CA SER A 247 40.38 6.45 10.17
C SER A 247 41.69 6.69 10.88
N GLU A 248 41.83 6.37 12.17
CA GLU A 248 43.06 6.44 12.91
C GLU A 248 44.17 5.61 12.25
N SER A 249 43.82 4.49 11.62
CA SER A 249 44.70 3.63 10.85
C SER A 249 45.35 4.33 9.65
N ASP A 250 44.76 5.40 9.13
CA ASP A 250 45.29 6.18 8.01
C ASP A 250 46.36 7.19 8.48
N LEU A 251 46.49 7.38 9.79
CA LEU A 251 47.49 8.29 10.36
C LEU A 251 48.87 7.64 10.40
N LYS A 252 49.90 8.49 10.24
CA LYS A 252 51.30 8.08 10.05
C LYS A 252 51.89 7.27 11.21
N ASP A 253 51.35 7.41 12.42
CA ASP A 253 51.83 6.78 13.66
C ASP A 253 50.71 5.96 14.36
N SER A 254 49.82 5.35 13.60
CA SER A 254 48.72 4.54 14.17
C SER A 254 49.24 3.26 14.82
N LEU A 255 48.65 2.85 15.94
CA LEU A 255 49.10 1.74 16.78
C LEU A 255 48.86 0.33 16.17
N ASP A 256 47.98 0.20 15.16
CA ASP A 256 47.56 -1.09 14.63
C ASP A 256 47.87 -1.30 13.14
N LYS A 257 49.06 -0.97 12.67
CA LYS A 257 49.46 -1.23 11.28
C LYS A 257 49.71 -2.71 10.92
N ASN A 258 49.51 -3.66 11.84
CA ASN A 258 49.89 -5.04 11.61
C ASN A 258 48.77 -6.02 11.27
N ASN A 259 47.53 -5.55 11.06
CA ASN A 259 46.43 -6.37 10.60
C ASN A 259 45.71 -5.76 9.38
N GLU A 260 46.47 -5.58 8.30
CA GLU A 260 45.87 -5.49 6.97
C GLU A 260 45.47 -6.93 6.56
N GLU A 261 44.41 -7.46 7.11
CA GLU A 261 43.59 -8.40 6.36
C GLU A 261 42.82 -7.54 5.36
N ASP A 262 43.25 -7.65 4.10
CA ASP A 262 42.49 -7.17 2.94
C ASP A 262 41.05 -7.68 3.11
N VAL A 263 40.15 -6.79 3.53
CA VAL A 263 38.72 -7.00 3.34
C VAL A 263 38.53 -6.87 1.84
N GLU A 264 38.63 -8.00 1.14
CA GLU A 264 38.14 -8.09 -0.23
C GLU A 264 36.75 -7.46 -0.25
N GLU A 265 36.66 -6.26 -0.80
CA GLU A 265 35.40 -5.71 -1.26
C GLU A 265 34.86 -6.74 -2.26
N ASN A 266 33.90 -7.57 -1.80
CA ASN A 266 33.16 -8.46 -2.65
C ASN A 266 32.40 -7.59 -3.65
N GLU A 267 33.03 -7.38 -4.80
CA GLU A 267 32.44 -6.83 -5.99
C GLU A 267 31.24 -7.70 -6.41
N ASP A 268 30.19 -7.03 -6.88
CA ASP A 268 29.08 -7.53 -7.69
C ASP A 268 28.04 -8.45 -7.01
N ASN A 269 27.50 -8.03 -5.87
CA ASN A 269 26.11 -8.38 -5.59
C ASN A 269 25.21 -7.35 -6.30
N GLU A 270 24.68 -7.70 -7.49
CA GLU A 270 23.65 -6.87 -8.12
C GLU A 270 22.51 -6.67 -7.10
N LEU A 271 22.31 -5.40 -6.68
CA LEU A 271 21.23 -5.02 -5.79
C LEU A 271 19.89 -5.53 -6.35
N SER A 272 19.09 -6.15 -5.51
CA SER A 272 17.74 -6.54 -5.88
C SER A 272 16.92 -5.31 -6.35
N GLU A 273 15.86 -5.52 -7.12
CA GLU A 273 14.98 -4.43 -7.55
C GLU A 273 14.40 -3.64 -6.36
N PHE A 274 14.22 -4.31 -5.23
CA PHE A 274 13.71 -3.66 -4.02
C PHE A 274 14.78 -2.80 -3.35
N GLU A 275 16.04 -3.23 -3.31
CA GLU A 275 17.16 -2.45 -2.81
C GLU A 275 17.41 -1.21 -3.67
N LYS A 276 17.40 -1.36 -5.00
CA LYS A 276 17.46 -0.21 -5.93
C LYS A 276 16.32 0.79 -5.69
N ARG A 277 15.12 0.30 -5.35
CA ARG A 277 13.99 1.15 -5.00
C ARG A 277 14.21 1.93 -3.70
N LEU A 278 14.84 1.32 -2.68
CA LEU A 278 15.18 2.03 -1.44
C LEU A 278 16.18 3.17 -1.64
N GLU A 279 17.04 3.08 -2.65
CA GLU A 279 17.97 4.17 -2.99
C GLU A 279 17.26 5.41 -3.51
N ILE A 280 16.18 5.24 -4.29
CA ILE A 280 15.45 6.34 -4.94
C ILE A 280 14.19 6.79 -4.17
N ASP A 281 13.60 5.92 -3.32
CA ASP A 281 12.39 6.21 -2.56
C ASP A 281 12.75 6.65 -1.14
N TYR A 282 13.00 7.94 -0.96
CA TYR A 282 13.43 8.51 0.31
C TYR A 282 12.45 8.22 1.47
N GLN A 283 11.15 8.34 1.23
CA GLN A 283 10.14 8.03 2.26
C GLN A 283 10.19 6.56 2.69
N LEU A 284 10.37 5.65 1.72
CA LEU A 284 10.48 4.22 2.01
C LEU A 284 11.74 3.92 2.83
N ARG A 285 12.89 4.48 2.46
CA ARG A 285 14.14 4.36 3.20
C ARG A 285 13.97 4.82 4.65
N ARG A 286 13.37 6.00 4.87
CA ARG A 286 13.11 6.55 6.22
C ARG A 286 12.16 5.67 7.03
N ALA A 287 11.19 5.00 6.39
CA ALA A 287 10.33 4.02 7.05
C ALA A 287 11.13 2.83 7.59
N PHE A 288 12.06 2.30 6.78
CA PHE A 288 12.93 1.20 7.19
C PHE A 288 13.84 1.61 8.34
N ASP A 289 14.48 2.78 8.27
CA ASP A 289 15.33 3.32 9.35
C ASP A 289 14.56 3.42 10.67
N LEU A 290 13.30 3.90 10.63
CA LEU A 290 12.45 4.03 11.82
C LEU A 290 12.08 2.66 12.40
N VAL A 291 11.68 1.70 11.58
CA VAL A 291 11.38 0.34 12.05
C VAL A 291 12.61 -0.28 12.71
N GLN A 292 13.77 -0.14 12.08
CA GLN A 292 15.04 -0.65 12.61
C GLN A 292 15.39 0.02 13.95
N GLY A 293 15.30 1.35 14.02
CA GLY A 293 15.59 2.11 15.24
C GLY A 293 14.68 1.71 16.41
N VAL A 294 13.36 1.61 16.17
CA VAL A 294 12.41 1.18 17.20
C VAL A 294 12.65 -0.28 17.63
N SER A 295 12.99 -1.15 16.68
CA SER A 295 13.31 -2.56 17.00
C SER A 295 14.52 -2.67 17.89
N LEU A 296 15.61 -1.96 17.58
CA LEU A 296 16.82 -1.94 18.39
C LEU A 296 16.56 -1.40 19.80
N PHE A 297 15.75 -0.34 19.91
CA PHE A 297 15.38 0.24 21.21
C PHE A 297 14.58 -0.74 22.06
N ASN A 298 13.67 -1.51 21.48
CA ASN A 298 12.87 -2.51 22.21
C ASN A 298 13.71 -3.70 22.66
N GLU A 299 14.65 -4.17 21.82
CA GLU A 299 15.58 -5.28 22.16
C GLU A 299 16.48 -4.93 23.37
N THR A 300 16.75 -3.64 23.64
CA THR A 300 17.56 -3.20 24.79
C THR A 300 16.77 -3.12 26.11
N GLN A 301 15.44 -3.26 26.09
CA GLN A 301 14.59 -3.21 27.26
C GLN A 301 14.11 -4.58 27.76
N GLU A 302 14.34 -5.65 27.00
CA GLU A 302 14.15 -7.04 27.41
C GLU A 302 15.42 -7.61 28.05
#